data_451586494f7feaeb99ea421ceb0d4f01
#
_entry.id   451586494f7feaeb99ea421ceb0d4f01
#
_cell.length_a   1.000
_cell.length_b   1.000
_cell.length_c   1.000
_cell.angle_alpha   90.00
_cell.angle_beta   90.00
_cell.angle_gamma   90.00
#
_symmetry.space_group_name_H-M   'P 1'
#
loop_
_entity.id
_entity.type
_entity.pdbx_description
1 polymer ?
#
loop_
_entity_poly.entity_id
_entity_poly.type
_entity_poly.pdbx_seq_one_letter_code
_entity_poly.pdbx_strand_id
1 'polypeptide(L)'
;MMASAARALLARDLRMLWRRRGDSLQPALFALLVVVLFALALGAEPQALAKVAPAVLWLAVLLAGLLALDTLFRGDAEDGSLEQWMLAPVPLWWLVLVRTFMHWGSSALPLLVATPFLGELLHLPHEQLPVLLASLALGTPLLSLLGAVVAALTVGMRRSGILVALLALPLYVPVLVFGAGSVAAAAQGLDPTGALLLLAAGLVVALVLAPLAAAAAIRIALS
;
A
#
# COMPACT_ATOMS: atom_id res chain seq x y z
N MET A 1 14.60 24.08 6.10
CA MET A 1 13.21 24.08 6.59
C MET A 1 12.45 22.80 6.21
N MET A 2 12.35 22.37 4.94
CA MET A 2 11.68 21.11 4.54
C MET A 2 12.29 19.87 5.21
N ALA A 3 13.62 19.75 5.25
CA ALA A 3 14.29 18.62 5.87
C ALA A 3 14.11 18.56 7.40
N SER A 4 14.03 19.69 8.09
CA SER A 4 13.79 19.72 9.54
C SER A 4 12.37 19.33 9.89
N ALA A 5 11.38 19.78 9.11
CA ALA A 5 9.99 19.40 9.27
C ALA A 5 9.77 17.90 8.98
N ALA A 6 10.37 17.38 7.91
CA ALA A 6 10.36 15.94 7.61
C ALA A 6 10.98 15.13 8.75
N ARG A 7 12.15 15.53 9.29
CA ARG A 7 12.79 14.84 10.42
C ARG A 7 11.91 14.84 11.67
N ALA A 8 11.24 15.94 11.98
CA ALA A 8 10.33 16.02 13.13
C ALA A 8 9.14 15.06 12.97
N LEU A 9 8.53 15.04 11.77
CA LEU A 9 7.43 14.12 11.44
C LEU A 9 7.89 12.66 11.50
N LEU A 10 9.00 12.33 10.87
CA LEU A 10 9.63 11.01 10.89
C LEU A 10 9.92 10.54 12.32
N ALA A 11 10.51 11.41 13.16
CA ALA A 11 10.83 11.07 14.54
C ALA A 11 9.56 10.86 15.40
N ARG A 12 8.48 11.60 15.12
CA ARG A 12 7.17 11.39 15.75
C ARG A 12 6.60 10.03 15.36
N ASP A 13 6.52 9.78 14.07
CA ASP A 13 5.90 8.57 13.52
C ASP A 13 6.69 7.31 13.91
N LEU A 14 8.03 7.37 13.89
CA LEU A 14 8.88 6.26 14.33
C LEU A 14 8.66 5.91 15.81
N ARG A 15 8.49 6.93 16.67
CA ARG A 15 8.16 6.73 18.09
C ARG A 15 6.78 6.14 18.27
N MET A 16 5.81 6.55 17.46
CA MET A 16 4.46 5.96 17.49
C MET A 16 4.45 4.51 17.02
N LEU A 17 5.15 4.18 15.94
CA LEU A 17 5.31 2.80 15.44
C LEU A 17 5.92 1.89 16.52
N TRP A 18 6.95 2.37 17.21
CA TRP A 18 7.57 1.61 18.30
C TRP A 18 6.61 1.35 19.46
N ARG A 19 5.74 2.29 19.76
CA ARG A 19 4.72 2.16 20.83
C ARG A 19 3.50 1.32 20.41
N ARG A 20 3.14 1.32 19.11
CA ARG A 20 1.96 0.63 18.55
C ARG A 20 2.37 -0.50 17.60
N ARG A 21 3.33 -1.33 18.02
CA ARG A 21 3.83 -2.45 17.18
C ARG A 21 2.73 -3.40 16.70
N GLY A 22 1.65 -3.55 17.46
CA GLY A 22 0.50 -4.37 17.09
C GLY A 22 -0.21 -3.85 15.82
N ASP A 23 -0.37 -2.55 15.70
CA ASP A 23 -1.07 -1.94 14.55
C ASP A 23 -0.28 -2.13 13.24
N SER A 24 1.07 -2.12 13.31
CA SER A 24 1.94 -2.35 12.14
C SER A 24 1.97 -3.81 11.70
N LEU A 25 1.69 -4.76 12.59
CA LEU A 25 1.62 -6.18 12.26
C LEU A 25 0.25 -6.60 11.73
N GLN A 26 -0.81 -5.83 11.98
CA GLN A 26 -2.16 -6.16 11.56
C GLN A 26 -2.30 -6.41 10.06
N PRO A 27 -1.74 -5.58 9.15
CA PRO A 27 -1.79 -5.87 7.72
C PRO A 27 -1.09 -7.18 7.34
N ALA A 28 0.06 -7.48 7.96
CA ALA A 28 0.80 -8.71 7.70
C ALA A 28 0.05 -9.95 8.19
N LEU A 29 -0.55 -9.88 9.39
CA LEU A 29 -1.39 -10.97 9.90
C LEU A 29 -2.64 -11.18 9.05
N PHE A 30 -3.24 -10.10 8.54
CA PHE A 30 -4.39 -10.17 7.66
C PHE A 30 -4.01 -10.82 6.31
N ALA A 31 -2.87 -10.44 5.71
CA ALA A 31 -2.38 -11.07 4.49
C ALA A 31 -2.08 -12.56 4.70
N LEU A 32 -1.45 -12.94 5.82
CA LEU A 32 -1.25 -14.33 6.18
C LEU A 32 -2.57 -15.09 6.29
N LEU A 33 -3.57 -14.51 6.95
CA LEU A 33 -4.90 -15.10 7.07
C LEU A 33 -5.54 -15.33 5.70
N VAL A 34 -5.50 -14.35 4.80
CA VAL A 34 -6.02 -14.47 3.43
C VAL A 34 -5.34 -15.62 2.70
N VAL A 35 -4.00 -15.69 2.73
CA VAL A 35 -3.22 -16.74 2.07
C VAL A 35 -3.56 -18.14 2.64
N VAL A 36 -3.64 -18.26 3.96
CA VAL A 36 -4.01 -19.54 4.62
C VAL A 36 -5.42 -19.95 4.25
N LEU A 37 -6.39 -19.03 4.24
CA LEU A 37 -7.77 -19.35 3.86
C LEU A 37 -7.86 -19.81 2.41
N PHE A 38 -7.12 -19.18 1.48
CA PHE A 38 -7.06 -19.62 0.10
C PHE A 38 -6.43 -21.02 -0.03
N ALA A 39 -5.32 -21.28 0.68
CA ALA A 39 -4.68 -22.58 0.68
C ALA A 39 -5.63 -23.67 1.18
N LEU A 40 -6.38 -23.41 2.25
CA LEU A 40 -7.37 -24.35 2.79
C LEU A 40 -8.57 -24.54 1.86
N ALA A 41 -9.04 -23.47 1.21
CA ALA A 41 -10.21 -23.54 0.31
C ALA A 41 -9.93 -24.30 -0.99
N LEU A 42 -8.71 -24.19 -1.52
CA LEU A 42 -8.30 -24.89 -2.76
C LEU A 42 -7.82 -26.32 -2.52
N GLY A 43 -7.59 -26.69 -1.26
CA GLY A 43 -7.04 -27.98 -0.89
C GLY A 43 -5.51 -28.03 -1.03
N ALA A 44 -4.91 -29.15 -0.60
CA ALA A 44 -3.46 -29.30 -0.50
C ALA A 44 -2.78 -29.71 -1.84
N GLU A 45 -3.38 -29.45 -2.99
CA GLU A 45 -2.77 -29.79 -4.27
C GLU A 45 -1.73 -28.72 -4.67
N PRO A 46 -0.42 -29.01 -4.66
CA PRO A 46 0.63 -28.02 -4.89
C PRO A 46 0.52 -27.31 -6.24
N GLN A 47 0.11 -28.02 -7.29
CA GLN A 47 0.00 -27.46 -8.65
C GLN A 47 -1.13 -26.45 -8.76
N ALA A 48 -2.27 -26.73 -8.12
CA ALA A 48 -3.40 -25.80 -8.08
C ALA A 48 -3.05 -24.53 -7.31
N LEU A 49 -2.37 -24.67 -6.16
CA LEU A 49 -1.91 -23.54 -5.35
C LEU A 49 -0.88 -22.70 -6.09
N ALA A 50 0.14 -23.30 -6.70
CA ALA A 50 1.18 -22.60 -7.46
C ALA A 50 0.59 -21.74 -8.59
N LYS A 51 -0.43 -22.25 -9.30
CA LYS A 51 -1.09 -21.56 -10.41
C LYS A 51 -1.77 -20.27 -9.98
N VAL A 52 -2.38 -20.22 -8.80
CA VAL A 52 -3.11 -19.05 -8.30
C VAL A 52 -2.26 -18.18 -7.37
N ALA A 53 -1.10 -18.65 -6.93
CA ALA A 53 -0.25 -17.96 -5.97
C ALA A 53 0.03 -16.50 -6.30
N PRO A 54 0.39 -16.11 -7.54
CA PRO A 54 0.61 -14.70 -7.88
C PRO A 54 -0.61 -13.82 -7.61
N ALA A 55 -1.78 -14.27 -8.02
CA ALA A 55 -3.03 -13.52 -7.85
C ALA A 55 -3.43 -13.42 -6.38
N VAL A 56 -3.31 -14.52 -5.62
CA VAL A 56 -3.65 -14.59 -4.19
C VAL A 56 -2.71 -13.70 -3.38
N LEU A 57 -1.40 -13.73 -3.65
CA LEU A 57 -0.42 -12.89 -2.95
C LEU A 57 -0.67 -11.39 -3.23
N TRP A 58 -0.91 -11.02 -4.48
CA TRP A 58 -1.26 -9.66 -4.84
C TRP A 58 -2.57 -9.21 -4.20
N LEU A 59 -3.61 -10.07 -4.20
CA LEU A 59 -4.88 -9.78 -3.56
C LEU A 59 -4.72 -9.61 -2.04
N ALA A 60 -3.92 -10.47 -1.39
CA ALA A 60 -3.65 -10.39 0.03
C ALA A 60 -2.95 -9.07 0.40
N VAL A 61 -1.93 -8.67 -0.38
CA VAL A 61 -1.21 -7.40 -0.19
C VAL A 61 -2.12 -6.19 -0.43
N LEU A 62 -2.96 -6.23 -1.48
CA LEU A 62 -3.91 -5.17 -1.79
C LEU A 62 -4.93 -4.99 -0.66
N LEU A 63 -5.55 -6.07 -0.20
CA LEU A 63 -6.54 -6.03 0.88
C LEU A 63 -5.93 -5.58 2.21
N ALA A 64 -4.71 -6.06 2.53
CA ALA A 64 -3.96 -5.61 3.69
C ALA A 64 -3.61 -4.11 3.63
N GLY A 65 -3.25 -3.61 2.43
CA GLY A 65 -3.03 -2.20 2.17
C GLY A 65 -4.29 -1.35 2.36
N LEU A 66 -5.44 -1.82 1.89
CA LEU A 66 -6.73 -1.15 2.11
C LEU A 66 -7.08 -1.06 3.60
N LEU A 67 -6.83 -2.14 4.36
CA LEU A 67 -7.06 -2.14 5.81
C LEU A 67 -6.18 -1.11 6.52
N ALA A 68 -4.91 -0.98 6.11
CA ALA A 68 -3.99 -0.02 6.67
C ALA A 68 -4.34 1.43 6.29
N LEU A 69 -4.95 1.63 5.12
CA LEU A 69 -5.18 2.95 4.54
C LEU A 69 -6.11 3.84 5.37
N ASP A 70 -7.11 3.26 6.05
CA ASP A 70 -8.04 4.00 6.91
C ASP A 70 -7.30 4.76 8.04
N THR A 71 -6.13 4.28 8.45
CA THR A 71 -5.34 4.88 9.53
C THR A 71 -4.41 6.00 9.06
N LEU A 72 -4.27 6.22 7.74
CA LEU A 72 -3.25 7.12 7.17
C LEU A 72 -3.38 8.56 7.69
N PHE A 73 -4.55 9.16 7.62
CA PHE A 73 -4.81 10.53 8.06
C PHE A 73 -5.81 10.63 9.20
N ARG A 74 -6.48 9.53 9.55
CA ARG A 74 -7.55 9.52 10.53
C ARG A 74 -7.08 9.99 11.91
N GLY A 75 -5.96 9.45 12.39
CA GLY A 75 -5.41 9.85 13.69
C GLY A 75 -5.03 11.34 13.71
N ASP A 76 -4.40 11.81 12.63
CA ASP A 76 -3.98 13.21 12.51
C ASP A 76 -5.20 14.17 12.36
N ALA A 77 -6.34 13.68 11.87
CA ALA A 77 -7.58 14.44 11.83
C ALA A 77 -8.28 14.47 13.19
N GLU A 78 -8.31 13.34 13.90
CA GLU A 78 -8.96 13.22 15.22
C GLU A 78 -8.23 14.02 16.31
N ASP A 79 -6.91 14.15 16.24
CA ASP A 79 -6.08 14.90 17.21
C ASP A 79 -5.81 16.36 16.81
N GLY A 80 -6.34 16.83 15.66
CA GLY A 80 -6.17 18.20 15.18
C GLY A 80 -4.78 18.49 14.58
N SER A 81 -3.94 17.46 14.37
CA SER A 81 -2.60 17.65 13.78
C SER A 81 -2.67 18.10 12.32
N LEU A 82 -3.71 17.70 11.57
CA LEU A 82 -3.87 18.12 10.16
C LEU A 82 -4.04 19.63 10.01
N GLU A 83 -4.75 20.29 10.93
CA GLU A 83 -4.89 21.75 10.94
C GLU A 83 -3.54 22.42 11.20
N GLN A 84 -2.73 21.84 12.09
CA GLN A 84 -1.37 22.35 12.35
C GLN A 84 -0.45 22.19 11.12
N TRP A 85 -0.68 21.16 10.27
CA TRP A 85 0.09 21.01 9.02
C TRP A 85 -0.20 22.15 8.05
N MET A 86 -1.42 22.70 8.02
CA MET A 86 -1.77 23.84 7.17
C MET A 86 -1.07 25.13 7.61
N LEU A 87 -0.76 25.26 8.89
CA LEU A 87 -0.04 26.41 9.46
C LEU A 87 1.49 26.26 9.40
N ALA A 88 1.98 25.07 9.01
CA ALA A 88 3.41 24.81 8.97
C ALA A 88 4.12 25.64 7.88
N PRO A 89 5.36 26.09 8.12
CA PRO A 89 6.15 26.90 7.17
C PRO A 89 6.75 26.05 6.03
N VAL A 90 6.07 24.96 5.65
CA VAL A 90 6.45 24.03 4.58
C VAL A 90 5.23 23.66 3.74
N PRO A 91 5.38 23.37 2.45
CA PRO A 91 4.25 23.01 1.60
C PRO A 91 3.55 21.73 2.12
N LEU A 92 2.21 21.77 2.14
CA LEU A 92 1.40 20.64 2.62
C LEU A 92 1.64 19.35 1.84
N TRP A 93 1.83 19.42 0.51
CA TRP A 93 2.14 18.25 -0.32
C TRP A 93 3.40 17.50 0.14
N TRP A 94 4.39 18.23 0.69
CA TRP A 94 5.61 17.62 1.23
C TRP A 94 5.35 16.81 2.51
N LEU A 95 4.54 17.35 3.42
CA LEU A 95 4.13 16.64 4.64
C LEU A 95 3.30 15.39 4.31
N VAL A 96 2.37 15.52 3.35
CA VAL A 96 1.58 14.40 2.83
C VAL A 96 2.49 13.31 2.25
N LEU A 97 3.47 13.68 1.42
CA LEU A 97 4.40 12.73 0.82
C LEU A 97 5.19 11.98 1.90
N VAL A 98 5.77 12.72 2.87
CA VAL A 98 6.52 12.12 3.98
C VAL A 98 5.63 11.17 4.79
N ARG A 99 4.41 11.58 5.10
CA ARG A 99 3.44 10.77 5.85
C ARG A 99 3.07 9.50 5.10
N THR A 100 2.78 9.61 3.80
CA THR A 100 2.46 8.47 2.94
C THR A 100 3.62 7.49 2.86
N PHE A 101 4.85 7.99 2.78
CA PHE A 101 6.05 7.15 2.72
C PHE A 101 6.29 6.40 4.04
N MET A 102 6.07 7.06 5.18
CA MET A 102 6.14 6.40 6.51
C MET A 102 5.06 5.34 6.67
N HIS A 103 3.84 5.64 6.25
CA HIS A 103 2.73 4.68 6.25
C HIS A 103 3.05 3.46 5.37
N TRP A 104 3.54 3.69 4.14
CA TRP A 104 3.97 2.61 3.26
C TRP A 104 5.07 1.75 3.92
N GLY A 105 6.10 2.38 4.49
CA GLY A 105 7.18 1.67 5.17
C GLY A 105 6.71 0.84 6.36
N SER A 106 5.70 1.31 7.10
CA SER A 106 5.16 0.59 8.25
C SER A 106 4.17 -0.53 7.90
N SER A 107 3.44 -0.39 6.80
CA SER A 107 2.39 -1.34 6.40
C SER A 107 2.83 -2.30 5.29
N ALA A 108 3.50 -1.81 4.24
CA ALA A 108 3.86 -2.60 3.08
C ALA A 108 5.24 -3.29 3.20
N LEU A 109 6.20 -2.68 3.89
CA LEU A 109 7.52 -3.29 4.04
C LEU A 109 7.49 -4.65 4.78
N PRO A 110 6.75 -4.79 5.90
CA PRO A 110 6.57 -6.10 6.54
C PRO A 110 5.93 -7.14 5.60
N LEU A 111 4.99 -6.72 4.74
CA LEU A 111 4.37 -7.59 3.75
C LEU A 111 5.37 -8.04 2.69
N LEU A 112 6.20 -7.13 2.17
CA LEU A 112 7.27 -7.46 1.23
C LEU A 112 8.26 -8.46 1.81
N VAL A 113 8.64 -8.28 3.08
CA VAL A 113 9.53 -9.22 3.78
C VAL A 113 8.86 -10.57 4.02
N ALA A 114 7.55 -10.61 4.27
CA ALA A 114 6.79 -11.83 4.46
C ALA A 114 6.48 -12.55 3.12
N THR A 115 6.53 -11.87 1.98
CA THR A 115 6.13 -12.42 0.67
C THR A 115 6.86 -13.71 0.29
N PRO A 116 8.18 -13.88 0.48
CA PRO A 116 8.85 -15.15 0.19
C PRO A 116 8.25 -16.32 1.00
N PHE A 117 8.00 -16.12 2.28
CA PHE A 117 7.38 -17.11 3.15
C PHE A 117 5.93 -17.42 2.72
N LEU A 118 5.15 -16.39 2.40
CA LEU A 118 3.78 -16.58 1.89
C LEU A 118 3.76 -17.27 0.53
N GLY A 119 4.77 -17.03 -0.31
CA GLY A 119 4.97 -17.70 -1.59
C GLY A 119 5.22 -19.20 -1.42
N GLU A 120 6.09 -19.59 -0.49
CA GLU A 120 6.34 -20.99 -0.13
C GLU A 120 5.06 -21.70 0.32
N LEU A 121 4.24 -21.02 1.12
CA LEU A 121 2.97 -21.58 1.59
C LEU A 121 1.99 -21.90 0.45
N LEU A 122 2.07 -21.15 -0.65
CA LEU A 122 1.28 -21.36 -1.87
C LEU A 122 2.05 -22.14 -2.96
N HIS A 123 3.20 -22.75 -2.63
CA HIS A 123 4.05 -23.49 -3.57
C HIS A 123 4.46 -22.66 -4.81
N LEU A 124 4.66 -21.34 -4.64
CA LEU A 124 5.12 -20.46 -5.72
C LEU A 124 6.50 -20.91 -6.20
N PRO A 125 6.71 -21.18 -7.51
CA PRO A 125 8.02 -21.51 -8.04
C PRO A 125 9.05 -20.41 -7.75
N HIS A 126 10.25 -20.79 -7.27
CA HIS A 126 11.31 -19.85 -6.90
C HIS A 126 11.71 -18.90 -8.05
N GLU A 127 11.59 -19.36 -9.30
CA GLU A 127 11.86 -18.57 -10.52
C GLU A 127 10.92 -17.37 -10.67
N GLN A 128 9.72 -17.44 -10.12
CA GLN A 128 8.72 -16.38 -10.18
C GLN A 128 8.88 -15.35 -9.03
N LEU A 129 9.56 -15.71 -7.95
CA LEU A 129 9.73 -14.88 -6.76
C LEU A 129 10.38 -13.51 -7.06
N PRO A 130 11.45 -13.40 -7.87
CA PRO A 130 12.05 -12.10 -8.20
C PRO A 130 11.09 -11.17 -8.91
N VAL A 131 10.29 -11.67 -9.87
CA VAL A 131 9.29 -10.89 -10.59
C VAL A 131 8.16 -10.45 -9.64
N LEU A 132 7.71 -11.34 -8.75
CA LEU A 132 6.72 -11.01 -7.73
C LEU A 132 7.23 -9.91 -6.81
N LEU A 133 8.44 -10.02 -6.27
CA LEU A 133 9.02 -9.00 -5.40
C LEU A 133 9.22 -7.67 -6.12
N ALA A 134 9.68 -7.69 -7.38
CA ALA A 134 9.82 -6.48 -8.19
C ALA A 134 8.46 -5.80 -8.44
N SER A 135 7.44 -6.58 -8.81
CA SER A 135 6.10 -6.06 -9.04
C SER A 135 5.47 -5.48 -7.77
N LEU A 136 5.64 -6.13 -6.62
CA LEU A 136 5.17 -5.64 -5.32
C LEU A 136 5.96 -4.40 -4.87
N ALA A 137 7.28 -4.36 -5.08
CA ALA A 137 8.12 -3.20 -4.74
C ALA A 137 7.74 -1.94 -5.52
N LEU A 138 7.28 -2.09 -6.77
CA LEU A 138 6.75 -0.99 -7.59
C LEU A 138 5.28 -0.68 -7.27
N GLY A 139 4.47 -1.72 -7.09
CA GLY A 139 3.03 -1.56 -6.95
C GLY A 139 2.60 -1.12 -5.56
N THR A 140 3.24 -1.57 -4.48
CA THR A 140 2.83 -1.19 -3.12
C THR A 140 3.01 0.31 -2.82
N PRO A 141 4.09 1.01 -3.21
CA PRO A 141 4.16 2.44 -3.04
C PRO A 141 3.18 3.17 -3.97
N LEU A 142 2.90 2.65 -5.17
CA LEU A 142 1.87 3.20 -6.05
C LEU A 142 0.48 3.10 -5.41
N LEU A 143 0.11 1.94 -4.84
CA LEU A 143 -1.13 1.77 -4.07
C LEU A 143 -1.21 2.74 -2.90
N SER A 144 -0.13 2.94 -2.15
CA SER A 144 -0.09 3.87 -1.01
C SER A 144 -0.29 5.33 -1.43
N LEU A 145 0.28 5.73 -2.57
CA LEU A 145 0.11 7.08 -3.12
C LEU A 145 -1.32 7.33 -3.63
N LEU A 146 -1.88 6.39 -4.39
CA LEU A 146 -3.27 6.47 -4.84
C LEU A 146 -4.23 6.44 -3.64
N GLY A 147 -3.96 5.58 -2.68
CA GLY A 147 -4.71 5.49 -1.44
C GLY A 147 -4.66 6.77 -0.61
N ALA A 148 -3.53 7.46 -0.58
CA ALA A 148 -3.41 8.73 0.13
C ALA A 148 -4.35 9.81 -0.44
N VAL A 149 -4.56 9.83 -1.76
CA VAL A 149 -5.56 10.74 -2.37
C VAL A 149 -6.96 10.40 -1.88
N VAL A 150 -7.31 9.12 -1.88
CA VAL A 150 -8.64 8.66 -1.42
C VAL A 150 -8.84 8.92 0.06
N ALA A 151 -7.84 8.61 0.89
CA ALA A 151 -7.89 8.87 2.32
C ALA A 151 -8.04 10.37 2.63
N ALA A 152 -7.35 11.24 1.86
CA ALA A 152 -7.47 12.68 2.00
C ALA A 152 -8.87 13.21 1.62
N LEU A 153 -9.50 12.64 0.58
CA LEU A 153 -10.86 13.01 0.16
C LEU A 153 -11.93 12.60 1.19
N THR A 154 -11.64 11.61 2.01
CA THR A 154 -12.60 11.07 3.00
C THR A 154 -12.32 11.54 4.43
N VAL A 155 -11.29 12.38 4.63
CA VAL A 155 -10.97 12.99 5.93
C VAL A 155 -12.17 13.76 6.46
N GLY A 156 -12.50 13.57 7.74
CA GLY A 156 -13.63 14.22 8.40
C GLY A 156 -14.99 13.56 8.18
N MET A 157 -15.10 12.54 7.34
CA MET A 157 -16.36 11.82 7.14
C MET A 157 -16.58 10.75 8.23
N ARG A 158 -17.81 10.66 8.79
CA ARG A 158 -18.16 9.72 9.87
C ARG A 158 -18.00 8.22 9.51
N ARG A 159 -17.93 7.87 8.23
CA ARG A 159 -17.78 6.49 7.71
C ARG A 159 -16.64 6.40 6.70
N SER A 160 -15.51 7.04 7.01
CA SER A 160 -14.36 7.11 6.10
C SER A 160 -13.90 5.73 5.60
N GLY A 161 -13.78 4.73 6.45
CA GLY A 161 -13.22 3.43 6.08
C GLY A 161 -13.96 2.71 4.95
N ILE A 162 -15.31 2.73 4.95
CA ILE A 162 -16.10 2.12 3.85
C ILE A 162 -15.92 2.91 2.55
N LEU A 163 -15.93 4.24 2.65
CA LEU A 163 -15.75 5.12 1.49
C LEU A 163 -14.34 5.01 0.91
N VAL A 164 -13.33 4.93 1.76
CA VAL A 164 -11.94 4.68 1.36
C VAL A 164 -11.85 3.41 0.53
N ALA A 165 -12.39 2.28 1.01
CA ALA A 165 -12.35 1.02 0.28
C ALA A 165 -13.10 1.10 -1.06
N LEU A 166 -14.30 1.69 -1.07
CA LEU A 166 -15.13 1.81 -2.27
C LEU A 166 -14.47 2.67 -3.36
N LEU A 167 -13.81 3.76 -2.98
CA LEU A 167 -13.13 4.65 -3.91
C LEU A 167 -11.75 4.15 -4.33
N ALA A 168 -11.02 3.47 -3.42
CA ALA A 168 -9.68 2.96 -3.71
C ALA A 168 -9.71 1.72 -4.63
N LEU A 169 -10.68 0.82 -4.46
CA LEU A 169 -10.74 -0.43 -5.24
C LEU A 169 -10.66 -0.22 -6.75
N PRO A 170 -11.47 0.66 -7.39
CA PRO A 170 -11.36 0.90 -8.83
C PRO A 170 -9.98 1.41 -9.27
N LEU A 171 -9.33 2.24 -8.44
CA LEU A 171 -7.99 2.77 -8.71
C LEU A 171 -6.90 1.70 -8.54
N TYR A 172 -7.14 0.70 -7.70
CA TYR A 172 -6.20 -0.37 -7.40
C TYR A 172 -6.24 -1.50 -8.44
N VAL A 173 -7.38 -1.68 -9.14
CA VAL A 173 -7.54 -2.74 -10.15
C VAL A 173 -6.45 -2.71 -11.24
N PRO A 174 -6.10 -1.58 -11.87
CA PRO A 174 -5.01 -1.56 -12.85
C PRO A 174 -3.67 -2.00 -12.27
N VAL A 175 -3.37 -1.57 -11.03
CA VAL A 175 -2.12 -1.94 -10.34
C VAL A 175 -2.08 -3.45 -10.07
N LEU A 176 -3.19 -4.02 -9.64
CA LEU A 176 -3.34 -5.47 -9.43
C LEU A 176 -3.16 -6.23 -10.75
N VAL A 177 -3.81 -5.78 -11.83
CA VAL A 177 -3.75 -6.45 -13.14
C VAL A 177 -2.33 -6.49 -13.68
N PHE A 178 -1.60 -5.37 -13.64
CA PHE A 178 -0.21 -5.34 -14.10
C PHE A 178 0.73 -6.05 -13.14
N GLY A 179 0.50 -5.95 -11.83
CA GLY A 179 1.31 -6.59 -10.81
C GLY A 179 1.21 -8.11 -10.85
N ALA A 180 0.03 -8.67 -10.67
CA ALA A 180 -0.19 -10.11 -10.76
C ALA A 180 0.05 -10.63 -12.18
N GLY A 181 -0.32 -9.86 -13.20
CA GLY A 181 -0.13 -10.19 -14.61
C GLY A 181 1.34 -10.31 -15.00
N SER A 182 2.25 -9.50 -14.44
CA SER A 182 3.69 -9.64 -14.69
C SER A 182 4.23 -10.98 -14.22
N VAL A 183 3.79 -11.45 -13.05
CA VAL A 183 4.20 -12.75 -12.51
C VAL A 183 3.57 -13.90 -13.32
N ALA A 184 2.30 -13.77 -13.71
CA ALA A 184 1.64 -14.75 -14.55
C ALA A 184 2.27 -14.85 -15.95
N ALA A 185 2.73 -13.75 -16.52
CA ALA A 185 3.50 -13.74 -17.78
C ALA A 185 4.83 -14.47 -17.63
N ALA A 186 5.59 -14.18 -16.58
CA ALA A 186 6.83 -14.88 -16.27
C ALA A 186 6.63 -16.39 -16.07
N ALA A 187 5.54 -16.79 -15.43
CA ALA A 187 5.17 -18.20 -15.26
C ALA A 187 4.93 -18.94 -16.58
N GLN A 188 4.54 -18.20 -17.62
CA GLN A 188 4.32 -18.73 -18.99
C GLN A 188 5.56 -18.58 -19.89
N GLY A 189 6.71 -18.14 -19.35
CA GLY A 189 7.92 -17.87 -20.13
C GLY A 189 7.84 -16.62 -21.01
N LEU A 190 6.85 -15.75 -20.77
CA LEU A 190 6.70 -14.47 -21.44
C LEU A 190 7.48 -13.37 -20.72
N ASP A 191 7.86 -12.31 -21.44
CA ASP A 191 8.57 -11.18 -20.87
C ASP A 191 7.66 -10.31 -19.97
N PRO A 192 7.92 -10.21 -18.65
CA PRO A 192 7.14 -9.39 -17.72
C PRO A 192 7.47 -7.90 -17.77
N THR A 193 8.50 -7.50 -18.51
CA THR A 193 9.09 -6.15 -18.48
C THR A 193 8.07 -5.07 -18.82
N GLY A 194 7.19 -5.30 -19.80
CA GLY A 194 6.17 -4.33 -20.18
C GLY A 194 5.23 -3.97 -19.04
N ALA A 195 4.75 -4.96 -18.28
CA ALA A 195 3.87 -4.74 -17.13
C ALA A 195 4.61 -4.04 -15.98
N LEU A 196 5.86 -4.42 -15.72
CA LEU A 196 6.70 -3.77 -14.69
C LEU A 196 7.01 -2.31 -15.05
N LEU A 197 7.26 -2.00 -16.32
CA LEU A 197 7.47 -0.63 -16.79
C LEU A 197 6.19 0.22 -16.63
N LEU A 198 5.01 -0.34 -16.88
CA LEU A 198 3.74 0.36 -16.64
C LEU A 198 3.53 0.66 -15.16
N LEU A 199 3.85 -0.27 -14.26
CA LEU A 199 3.84 -0.02 -12.81
C LEU A 199 4.84 1.08 -12.42
N ALA A 200 6.06 1.03 -12.96
CA ALA A 200 7.08 2.04 -12.71
C ALA A 200 6.67 3.43 -13.22
N ALA A 201 6.11 3.50 -14.42
CA ALA A 201 5.60 4.75 -14.99
C ALA A 201 4.44 5.31 -14.14
N GLY A 202 3.49 4.45 -13.74
CA GLY A 202 2.41 4.81 -12.84
C GLY A 202 2.93 5.34 -11.49
N LEU A 203 3.95 4.70 -10.93
CA LEU A 203 4.59 5.14 -9.68
C LEU A 203 5.24 6.53 -9.85
N VAL A 204 5.98 6.78 -10.94
CA VAL A 204 6.60 8.08 -11.20
C VAL A 204 5.54 9.18 -11.33
N VAL A 205 4.46 8.92 -12.05
CA VAL A 205 3.33 9.86 -12.18
C VAL A 205 2.66 10.09 -10.82
N ALA A 206 2.40 9.04 -10.06
CA ALA A 206 1.78 9.14 -8.74
C ALA A 206 2.66 9.87 -7.73
N LEU A 207 3.98 9.71 -7.76
CA LEU A 207 4.91 10.45 -6.88
C LEU A 207 4.80 11.97 -7.04
N VAL A 208 4.46 12.44 -8.22
CA VAL A 208 4.29 13.88 -8.48
C VAL A 208 2.85 14.33 -8.20
N LEU A 209 1.87 13.61 -8.74
CA LEU A 209 0.47 14.07 -8.74
C LEU A 209 -0.27 13.75 -7.43
N ALA A 210 -0.04 12.58 -6.83
CA ALA A 210 -0.81 12.13 -5.68
C ALA A 210 -0.61 13.03 -4.44
N PRO A 211 0.61 13.45 -4.06
CA PRO A 211 0.79 14.35 -2.92
C PRO A 211 0.13 15.71 -3.13
N LEU A 212 0.13 16.23 -4.36
CA LEU A 212 -0.52 17.50 -4.71
C LEU A 212 -2.04 17.38 -4.61
N ALA A 213 -2.61 16.31 -5.17
CA ALA A 213 -4.04 16.03 -5.13
C ALA A 213 -4.52 15.79 -3.68
N ALA A 214 -3.79 15.00 -2.89
CA ALA A 214 -4.13 14.75 -1.50
C ALA A 214 -4.02 16.03 -0.64
N ALA A 215 -3.01 16.86 -0.86
CA ALA A 215 -2.89 18.15 -0.18
C ALA A 215 -4.04 19.12 -0.53
N ALA A 216 -4.48 19.12 -1.80
CA ALA A 216 -5.65 19.90 -2.21
C ALA A 216 -6.94 19.40 -1.55
N ALA A 217 -7.11 18.05 -1.50
CA ALA A 217 -8.27 17.43 -0.84
C ALA A 217 -8.33 17.76 0.66
N ILE A 218 -7.20 17.68 1.38
CA ILE A 218 -7.13 18.05 2.82
C ILE A 218 -7.51 19.52 3.02
N ARG A 219 -7.03 20.43 2.17
CA ARG A 219 -7.38 21.86 2.27
C ARG A 219 -8.89 22.08 2.14
N ILE A 220 -9.52 21.41 1.19
CA ILE A 220 -10.97 21.52 0.96
C ILE A 220 -11.76 20.91 2.12
N ALA A 221 -11.27 19.78 2.68
CA ALA A 221 -11.95 19.09 3.78
C ALA A 221 -11.91 19.89 5.10
N LEU A 222 -10.90 20.76 5.29
CA LEU A 222 -10.68 21.53 6.52
C LEU A 222 -11.04 23.03 6.35
N SER A 223 -11.52 23.48 5.18
CA SER A 223 -12.01 24.84 4.93
C SER A 223 -13.50 24.92 5.27
#